data_8a30ebada16c018986098a34e7ae8f35
#
_entry.id   8a30ebada16c018986098a34e7ae8f35
#
_cell.length_a   1.000
_cell.length_b   1.000
_cell.length_c   1.000
_cell.angle_alpha   90.00
_cell.angle_beta   90.00
_cell.angle_gamma   90.00
#
_symmetry.space_group_name_H-M   'P 1'
#
loop_
_entity.id
_entity.type
_entity.pdbx_description
1 polymer ?
#
loop_
_entity_poly.entity_id
_entity_poly.type
_entity_poly.pdbx_seq_one_letter_code
_entity_poly.pdbx_strand_id
1 'polypeptide(L)'
;MTSKDFFTEFSKEEACVAHMRSEREQNGMICRKCSSKRLSWLSTVQRWECMVCKAKTTIRSGTIMMHSKLPIHVWYHCMFLMSSTSKAISAKEMQHQLGLKRYEPVWYMMQKIRNAMGQVNAEVKLTGMVEFDDSYFTAHKKEKDPHGHLFNRGRGSVRKQPVLVAVETINRSQSKKRKDLDKNTRAGFLRMQHLPDLTGKTYSKQAKRLLSKNAFVFTDANPSYNAIAPHVSEHQSKKVEPKNASKALPWVHIAISNAKRVFLGVYHHLSDLWLQSYLEEFCYKFNNRFNRNEIVSQLLKTAALNRLY
;
A
#
# COMPACT_ATOMS: atom_id res chain seq x y z
N MET A 1 18.96 3.79 -1.65
CA MET A 1 19.50 3.09 -2.85
C MET A 1 19.13 3.87 -4.09
N THR A 2 20.12 4.33 -4.87
CA THR A 2 19.87 5.01 -6.17
C THR A 2 19.59 3.98 -7.26
N SER A 3 19.12 4.44 -8.44
CA SER A 3 18.95 3.54 -9.61
C SER A 3 20.25 2.86 -10.02
N LYS A 4 21.36 3.62 -9.99
CA LYS A 4 22.69 3.09 -10.33
C LYS A 4 23.09 1.96 -9.36
N ASP A 5 22.97 2.21 -8.06
CA ASP A 5 23.32 1.22 -7.03
C ASP A 5 22.48 -0.05 -7.19
N PHE A 6 21.16 0.12 -7.37
CA PHE A 6 20.25 -1.00 -7.54
C PHE A 6 20.58 -1.88 -8.75
N PHE A 7 20.78 -1.28 -9.94
CA PHE A 7 21.08 -2.05 -11.15
C PHE A 7 22.50 -2.60 -11.17
N THR A 8 23.42 -2.05 -10.39
CA THR A 8 24.75 -2.64 -10.16
C THR A 8 24.65 -3.89 -9.27
N GLU A 9 23.91 -3.80 -8.16
CA GLU A 9 23.78 -4.87 -7.18
C GLU A 9 22.89 -6.02 -7.66
N PHE A 10 21.76 -5.70 -8.29
CA PHE A 10 20.72 -6.67 -8.68
C PHE A 10 20.61 -6.89 -10.20
N SER A 11 21.73 -6.81 -10.92
CA SER A 11 21.77 -7.01 -12.36
C SER A 11 21.56 -8.48 -12.78
N LYS A 12 21.91 -9.44 -11.92
CA LYS A 12 21.90 -10.89 -12.22
C LYS A 12 20.96 -11.64 -11.27
N GLU A 13 20.41 -12.77 -11.74
CA GLU A 13 19.54 -13.65 -10.97
C GLU A 13 20.23 -14.13 -9.69
N GLU A 14 21.52 -14.50 -9.77
CA GLU A 14 22.30 -15.03 -8.66
C GLU A 14 22.40 -14.03 -7.50
N ALA A 15 22.60 -12.76 -7.79
CA ALA A 15 22.66 -11.70 -6.79
C ALA A 15 21.30 -11.51 -6.08
N CYS A 16 20.20 -11.54 -6.84
CA CYS A 16 18.86 -11.47 -6.30
C CYS A 16 18.52 -12.69 -5.42
N VAL A 17 18.93 -13.89 -5.86
CA VAL A 17 18.78 -15.13 -5.08
C VAL A 17 19.59 -15.05 -3.79
N ALA A 18 20.85 -14.60 -3.84
CA ALA A 18 21.71 -14.46 -2.66
C ALA A 18 21.13 -13.47 -1.65
N HIS A 19 20.67 -12.30 -2.10
CA HIS A 19 20.02 -11.32 -1.25
C HIS A 19 18.74 -11.88 -0.61
N MET A 20 17.86 -12.49 -1.39
CA MET A 20 16.61 -13.08 -0.90
C MET A 20 16.86 -14.21 0.10
N ARG A 21 17.91 -15.02 -0.13
CA ARG A 21 18.37 -16.04 0.79
C ARG A 21 18.80 -15.42 2.11
N SER A 22 19.68 -14.42 2.07
CA SER A 22 20.18 -13.73 3.26
C SER A 22 19.05 -13.13 4.09
N GLU A 23 18.10 -12.41 3.46
CA GLU A 23 16.94 -11.83 4.14
C GLU A 23 16.12 -12.91 4.87
N ARG A 24 15.91 -14.07 4.26
CA ARG A 24 15.14 -15.15 4.85
C ARG A 24 15.88 -15.83 6.00
N GLU A 25 17.18 -16.07 5.87
CA GLU A 25 18.01 -16.70 6.89
C GLU A 25 18.14 -15.81 8.14
N GLN A 26 18.39 -14.51 7.95
CA GLN A 26 18.48 -13.51 9.04
C GLN A 26 17.16 -13.35 9.82
N ASN A 27 16.02 -13.52 9.16
CA ASN A 27 14.71 -13.38 9.80
C ASN A 27 14.17 -14.73 10.36
N GLY A 28 15.03 -15.74 10.51
CA GLY A 28 14.74 -16.94 11.26
C GLY A 28 13.82 -17.93 10.55
N MET A 29 14.28 -18.50 9.43
CA MET A 29 13.55 -19.56 8.75
C MET A 29 13.30 -20.79 9.62
N ILE A 30 12.10 -21.34 9.54
CA ILE A 30 11.71 -22.61 10.17
C ILE A 30 11.18 -23.59 9.12
N CYS A 31 11.37 -24.87 9.37
CA CYS A 31 10.79 -25.93 8.57
C CYS A 31 9.27 -25.93 8.72
N ARG A 32 8.55 -25.91 7.60
CA ARG A 32 7.08 -25.89 7.61
C ARG A 32 6.43 -27.20 8.00
N LYS A 33 7.19 -28.31 7.93
CA LYS A 33 6.66 -29.66 8.26
C LYS A 33 6.84 -29.98 9.73
N CYS A 34 7.99 -29.66 10.33
CA CYS A 34 8.32 -30.05 11.70
C CYS A 34 8.79 -28.90 12.60
N SER A 35 8.65 -27.62 12.13
CA SER A 35 9.01 -26.39 12.85
C SER A 35 10.48 -26.30 13.31
N SER A 36 11.34 -27.20 12.87
CA SER A 36 12.78 -27.19 13.18
C SER A 36 13.46 -25.95 12.58
N LYS A 37 14.40 -25.36 13.30
CA LYS A 37 15.29 -24.29 12.82
C LYS A 37 16.53 -24.81 12.10
N ARG A 38 16.78 -26.14 12.11
CA ARG A 38 17.96 -26.78 11.50
C ARG A 38 17.72 -26.98 10.01
N LEU A 39 18.04 -25.97 9.20
CA LEU A 39 17.92 -25.99 7.75
C LEU A 39 19.31 -25.85 7.12
N SER A 40 19.58 -26.64 6.08
CA SER A 40 20.79 -26.56 5.26
C SER A 40 20.42 -26.08 3.87
N TRP A 41 21.22 -25.17 3.31
CA TRP A 41 21.05 -24.66 1.95
C TRP A 41 21.74 -25.56 0.93
N LEU A 42 20.99 -26.01 -0.06
CA LEU A 42 21.47 -26.76 -1.21
C LEU A 42 21.60 -25.80 -2.41
N SER A 43 22.86 -25.35 -2.68
CA SER A 43 23.14 -24.32 -3.68
C SER A 43 22.79 -24.75 -5.11
N THR A 44 23.04 -26.00 -5.46
CA THR A 44 22.78 -26.56 -6.80
C THR A 44 21.31 -26.52 -7.20
N VAL A 45 20.41 -26.65 -6.24
CA VAL A 45 18.94 -26.70 -6.47
C VAL A 45 18.20 -25.51 -5.85
N GLN A 46 18.93 -24.56 -5.26
CA GLN A 46 18.40 -23.34 -4.63
C GLN A 46 17.23 -23.61 -3.66
N ARG A 47 17.45 -24.56 -2.73
CA ARG A 47 16.44 -25.01 -1.73
C ARG A 47 17.09 -25.20 -0.39
N TRP A 48 16.29 -25.00 0.67
CA TRP A 48 16.66 -25.47 2.02
C TRP A 48 16.15 -26.90 2.22
N GLU A 49 16.95 -27.72 2.82
CA GLU A 49 16.58 -29.04 3.32
C GLU A 49 16.55 -29.02 4.85
N CYS A 50 15.48 -29.54 5.43
CA CYS A 50 15.41 -29.70 6.87
C CYS A 50 16.28 -30.86 7.33
N MET A 51 17.21 -30.62 8.23
CA MET A 51 18.11 -31.67 8.75
C MET A 51 17.39 -32.70 9.61
N VAL A 52 16.18 -32.39 10.10
CA VAL A 52 15.38 -33.28 10.95
C VAL A 52 14.44 -34.17 10.13
N CYS A 53 13.58 -33.56 9.29
CA CYS A 53 12.54 -34.31 8.58
C CYS A 53 12.77 -34.40 7.07
N LYS A 54 13.90 -33.93 6.55
CA LYS A 54 14.30 -33.93 5.14
C LYS A 54 13.35 -33.21 4.19
N ALA A 55 12.39 -32.44 4.70
CA ALA A 55 11.50 -31.64 3.89
C ALA A 55 12.28 -30.52 3.18
N LYS A 56 11.98 -30.31 1.90
CA LYS A 56 12.64 -29.29 1.06
C LYS A 56 11.76 -28.05 0.92
N THR A 57 12.35 -26.86 1.06
CA THR A 57 11.69 -25.55 0.93
C THR A 57 12.39 -24.74 -0.14
N THR A 58 11.67 -24.34 -1.19
CA THR A 58 12.25 -23.49 -2.25
C THR A 58 12.43 -22.06 -1.77
N ILE A 59 13.29 -21.29 -2.43
CA ILE A 59 13.52 -19.88 -2.11
C ILE A 59 12.23 -19.04 -2.20
N ARG A 60 11.29 -19.40 -3.06
CA ARG A 60 10.02 -18.71 -3.27
C ARG A 60 8.89 -19.18 -2.34
N SER A 61 9.06 -20.32 -1.67
CA SER A 61 8.01 -20.89 -0.82
C SER A 61 7.66 -19.96 0.33
N GLY A 62 6.41 -19.51 0.38
CA GLY A 62 5.89 -18.62 1.42
C GLY A 62 6.29 -17.17 1.28
N THR A 63 6.65 -16.76 0.11
CA THR A 63 6.89 -15.36 -0.27
C THR A 63 5.82 -14.91 -1.27
N ILE A 64 5.80 -13.62 -1.60
CA ILE A 64 4.90 -13.11 -2.66
C ILE A 64 5.20 -13.73 -4.03
N MET A 65 6.40 -14.27 -4.23
CA MET A 65 6.83 -14.90 -5.49
C MET A 65 6.39 -16.36 -5.62
N MET A 66 5.70 -16.91 -4.62
CA MET A 66 5.23 -18.29 -4.63
C MET A 66 4.33 -18.55 -5.85
N HIS A 67 4.53 -19.71 -6.49
CA HIS A 67 3.88 -20.13 -7.74
C HIS A 67 4.20 -19.29 -8.99
N SER A 68 5.14 -18.33 -8.91
CA SER A 68 5.60 -17.60 -10.09
C SER A 68 6.69 -18.35 -10.83
N LYS A 69 6.61 -18.33 -12.17
CA LYS A 69 7.68 -18.82 -13.07
C LYS A 69 8.63 -17.70 -13.51
N LEU A 70 8.30 -16.43 -13.20
CA LEU A 70 9.18 -15.31 -13.56
C LEU A 70 10.48 -15.36 -12.74
N PRO A 71 11.63 -15.05 -13.34
CA PRO A 71 12.90 -14.94 -12.62
C PRO A 71 12.85 -13.96 -11.44
N ILE A 72 13.66 -14.15 -10.41
CA ILE A 72 13.66 -13.30 -9.21
C ILE A 72 14.14 -11.88 -9.56
N HIS A 73 15.13 -11.73 -10.43
CA HIS A 73 15.59 -10.41 -10.87
C HIS A 73 14.48 -9.59 -11.54
N VAL A 74 13.56 -10.22 -12.27
CA VAL A 74 12.38 -9.54 -12.86
C VAL A 74 11.46 -8.99 -11.76
N TRP A 75 11.26 -9.73 -10.66
CA TRP A 75 10.52 -9.27 -9.50
C TRP A 75 11.21 -8.08 -8.84
N TYR A 76 12.52 -8.13 -8.67
CA TYR A 76 13.33 -7.07 -8.08
C TYR A 76 13.24 -5.80 -8.92
N HIS A 77 13.41 -5.91 -10.24
CA HIS A 77 13.27 -4.76 -11.15
C HIS A 77 11.85 -4.17 -11.11
N CYS A 78 10.82 -5.01 -11.10
CA CYS A 78 9.43 -4.55 -10.95
C CYS A 78 9.21 -3.81 -9.62
N MET A 79 9.68 -4.35 -8.49
CA MET A 79 9.60 -3.71 -7.18
C MET A 79 10.33 -2.36 -7.15
N PHE A 80 11.52 -2.30 -7.75
CA PHE A 80 12.27 -1.06 -7.88
C PHE A 80 11.48 -0.02 -8.68
N LEU A 81 11.03 -0.35 -9.88
CA LEU A 81 10.28 0.57 -10.75
C LEU A 81 8.98 1.04 -10.11
N MET A 82 8.26 0.14 -9.41
CA MET A 82 7.03 0.51 -8.71
C MET A 82 7.27 1.43 -7.52
N SER A 83 8.38 1.29 -6.79
CA SER A 83 8.60 2.02 -5.52
C SER A 83 9.44 3.28 -5.68
N SER A 84 10.41 3.30 -6.59
CA SER A 84 11.35 4.44 -6.76
C SER A 84 10.73 5.67 -7.40
N THR A 85 9.66 5.52 -8.18
CA THR A 85 8.98 6.62 -8.86
C THR A 85 7.83 7.18 -8.04
N SER A 86 7.68 8.50 -8.03
CA SER A 86 6.52 9.16 -7.38
C SER A 86 5.21 8.96 -8.17
N LYS A 87 5.30 8.69 -9.46
CA LYS A 87 4.16 8.41 -10.33
C LYS A 87 3.84 6.92 -10.34
N ALA A 88 2.58 6.59 -10.57
CA ALA A 88 2.18 5.22 -10.83
C ALA A 88 2.65 4.77 -12.22
N ILE A 89 2.79 3.46 -12.39
CA ILE A 89 3.13 2.83 -13.66
C ILE A 89 2.03 1.82 -14.04
N SER A 90 1.60 1.81 -15.29
CA SER A 90 0.60 0.84 -15.76
C SER A 90 1.24 -0.53 -15.96
N ALA A 91 0.43 -1.60 -15.89
CA ALA A 91 0.96 -2.95 -16.15
C ALA A 91 1.41 -3.13 -17.61
N LYS A 92 0.85 -2.36 -18.54
CA LYS A 92 1.28 -2.38 -19.94
C LYS A 92 2.66 -1.73 -20.11
N GLU A 93 2.88 -0.61 -19.46
CA GLU A 93 4.19 0.05 -19.43
C GLU A 93 5.24 -0.82 -18.71
N MET A 94 4.87 -1.42 -17.57
CA MET A 94 5.75 -2.35 -16.86
C MET A 94 6.11 -3.56 -17.72
N GLN A 95 5.17 -4.11 -18.48
CA GLN A 95 5.41 -5.19 -19.44
C GLN A 95 6.48 -4.79 -20.45
N HIS A 96 6.37 -3.58 -21.01
CA HIS A 96 7.32 -3.05 -21.98
C HIS A 96 8.71 -2.87 -21.36
N GLN A 97 8.80 -2.22 -20.19
CA GLN A 97 10.08 -1.96 -19.52
C GLN A 97 10.82 -3.24 -19.08
N LEU A 98 10.08 -4.28 -18.73
CA LEU A 98 10.66 -5.58 -18.35
C LEU A 98 10.90 -6.51 -19.54
N GLY A 99 10.55 -6.11 -20.76
CA GLY A 99 10.70 -6.92 -21.96
C GLY A 99 9.89 -8.22 -21.96
N LEU A 100 8.77 -8.29 -21.24
CA LEU A 100 7.98 -9.50 -21.08
C LEU A 100 6.91 -9.61 -22.16
N LYS A 101 6.77 -10.83 -22.75
CA LYS A 101 5.84 -11.08 -23.86
C LYS A 101 4.36 -11.09 -23.43
N ARG A 102 4.04 -11.53 -22.20
CA ARG A 102 2.67 -11.71 -21.71
C ARG A 102 2.31 -10.64 -20.68
N TYR A 103 1.12 -10.08 -20.79
CA TYR A 103 0.59 -9.06 -19.89
C TYR A 103 0.18 -9.62 -18.51
N GLU A 104 -0.56 -10.75 -18.50
CA GLU A 104 -1.19 -11.28 -17.29
C GLU A 104 -0.19 -11.58 -16.17
N PRO A 105 0.97 -12.25 -16.42
CA PRO A 105 1.96 -12.49 -15.37
C PRO A 105 2.51 -11.20 -14.76
N VAL A 106 2.67 -10.14 -15.57
CA VAL A 106 3.12 -8.82 -15.11
C VAL A 106 2.07 -8.19 -14.21
N TRP A 107 0.83 -8.20 -14.64
CA TRP A 107 -0.29 -7.66 -13.87
C TRP A 107 -0.44 -8.36 -12.52
N TYR A 108 -0.41 -9.71 -12.49
CA TYR A 108 -0.47 -10.47 -11.24
C TYR A 108 0.74 -10.23 -10.33
N MET A 109 1.94 -10.11 -10.90
CA MET A 109 3.14 -9.75 -10.16
C MET A 109 2.97 -8.39 -9.48
N MET A 110 2.50 -7.38 -10.20
CA MET A 110 2.25 -6.04 -9.66
C MET A 110 1.18 -6.05 -8.55
N GLN A 111 0.11 -6.86 -8.67
CA GLN A 111 -0.89 -7.00 -7.61
C GLN A 111 -0.29 -7.61 -6.34
N LYS A 112 0.55 -8.62 -6.47
CA LYS A 112 1.25 -9.21 -5.31
C LYS A 112 2.21 -8.21 -4.66
N ILE A 113 2.90 -7.38 -5.44
CA ILE A 113 3.77 -6.32 -4.93
C ILE A 113 2.94 -5.25 -4.18
N ARG A 114 1.78 -4.82 -4.73
CA ARG A 114 0.86 -3.91 -4.04
C ARG A 114 0.38 -4.45 -2.69
N ASN A 115 0.11 -5.75 -2.62
CA ASN A 115 -0.26 -6.39 -1.36
C ASN A 115 0.90 -6.36 -0.35
N ALA A 116 2.15 -6.57 -0.79
CA ALA A 116 3.32 -6.41 0.08
C ALA A 116 3.47 -4.97 0.58
N MET A 117 3.25 -3.97 -0.29
CA MET A 117 3.20 -2.56 0.11
C MET A 117 2.12 -2.29 1.18
N GLY A 118 0.94 -2.93 1.04
CA GLY A 118 -0.14 -2.86 2.02
C GLY A 118 0.23 -3.48 3.37
N GLN A 119 1.02 -4.54 3.39
CA GLN A 119 1.52 -5.14 4.63
C GLN A 119 2.45 -4.18 5.37
N VAL A 120 3.35 -3.50 4.67
CA VAL A 120 4.20 -2.45 5.27
C VAL A 120 3.34 -1.32 5.84
N ASN A 121 2.36 -0.84 5.09
CA ASN A 121 1.46 0.19 5.59
C ASN A 121 0.69 -0.26 6.84
N ALA A 122 0.33 -1.55 6.94
CA ALA A 122 -0.47 -2.09 8.04
C ALA A 122 0.28 -2.15 9.38
N GLU A 123 1.60 -2.11 9.37
CA GLU A 123 2.44 -2.11 10.58
C GLU A 123 2.32 -0.79 11.36
N VAL A 124 1.88 0.29 10.70
CA VAL A 124 1.80 1.62 11.30
C VAL A 124 0.35 1.99 11.61
N LYS A 125 0.06 2.29 12.88
CA LYS A 125 -1.16 2.97 13.30
C LYS A 125 -0.92 4.47 13.37
N LEU A 126 -1.87 5.25 12.86
CA LEU A 126 -1.81 6.71 12.89
C LEU A 126 -1.94 7.23 14.33
N THR A 127 -1.12 8.20 14.69
CA THR A 127 -1.04 8.79 16.03
C THR A 127 -0.96 10.31 15.97
N GLY A 128 -1.03 10.98 17.15
CA GLY A 128 -1.03 12.44 17.20
C GLY A 128 -2.26 13.04 16.52
N MET A 129 -2.14 14.18 15.89
CA MET A 129 -3.24 14.83 15.16
C MET A 129 -3.50 14.11 13.85
N VAL A 130 -4.74 13.66 13.62
CA VAL A 130 -5.17 12.92 12.44
C VAL A 130 -6.40 13.58 11.82
N GLU A 131 -6.30 13.97 10.56
CA GLU A 131 -7.46 14.34 9.75
C GLU A 131 -8.09 13.08 9.16
N PHE A 132 -9.43 12.98 9.23
CA PHE A 132 -10.17 11.79 8.87
C PHE A 132 -11.44 12.17 8.10
N ASP A 133 -11.57 11.67 6.87
CA ASP A 133 -12.67 11.99 5.97
C ASP A 133 -12.89 10.83 4.98
N ASP A 134 -13.99 10.84 4.25
CA ASP A 134 -14.22 9.90 3.17
C ASP A 134 -14.34 10.59 1.80
N SER A 135 -14.09 9.81 0.77
CA SER A 135 -14.27 10.27 -0.61
C SER A 135 -14.62 9.13 -1.53
N TYR A 136 -15.28 9.46 -2.62
CA TYR A 136 -15.60 8.48 -3.66
C TYR A 136 -14.51 8.40 -4.73
N PHE A 137 -14.12 7.16 -5.04
CA PHE A 137 -13.21 6.82 -6.13
C PHE A 137 -13.95 6.08 -7.22
N THR A 138 -13.60 6.35 -8.48
CA THR A 138 -14.18 5.64 -9.61
C THR A 138 -13.55 4.25 -9.73
N ALA A 139 -14.37 3.22 -9.57
CA ALA A 139 -13.99 1.83 -9.81
C ALA A 139 -15.22 1.04 -10.31
N HIS A 140 -14.99 0.16 -11.29
CA HIS A 140 -16.08 -0.58 -11.95
C HIS A 140 -16.42 -1.83 -11.14
N LYS A 141 -17.68 -1.99 -10.74
CA LYS A 141 -18.21 -3.27 -10.25
C LYS A 141 -18.33 -4.26 -11.42
N LYS A 142 -17.95 -5.52 -11.16
CA LYS A 142 -18.13 -6.63 -12.11
C LYS A 142 -19.59 -7.01 -12.32
N GLU A 143 -20.43 -6.79 -11.31
CA GLU A 143 -21.85 -7.10 -11.39
C GLU A 143 -22.55 -6.07 -12.27
N LYS A 144 -23.28 -6.56 -13.26
CA LYS A 144 -24.24 -5.76 -14.03
C LYS A 144 -25.32 -5.29 -13.06
N ASP A 145 -25.71 -4.02 -13.15
CA ASP A 145 -26.89 -3.53 -12.46
C ASP A 145 -28.06 -4.50 -12.79
N PRO A 146 -28.72 -5.09 -11.77
CA PRO A 146 -29.85 -6.02 -12.00
C PRO A 146 -30.97 -5.42 -12.85
N HIS A 147 -31.03 -4.09 -12.93
CA HIS A 147 -32.07 -3.36 -13.67
C HIS A 147 -31.61 -2.78 -15.02
N GLY A 148 -30.38 -3.08 -15.47
CA GLY A 148 -29.88 -2.68 -16.79
C GLY A 148 -29.73 -1.17 -17.01
N HIS A 149 -29.82 -0.35 -15.97
CA HIS A 149 -29.70 1.10 -16.08
C HIS A 149 -28.26 1.52 -16.34
N LEU A 150 -28.01 2.03 -17.52
CA LEU A 150 -26.79 2.71 -17.91
C LEU A 150 -26.61 3.98 -17.03
N PHE A 151 -25.82 3.82 -15.94
CA PHE A 151 -25.10 4.89 -15.27
C PHE A 151 -25.92 6.08 -14.70
N ASN A 152 -26.48 5.92 -13.52
CA ASN A 152 -26.89 7.05 -12.71
C ASN A 152 -25.66 7.92 -12.33
N ARG A 153 -25.69 9.21 -12.72
CA ARG A 153 -24.73 10.22 -12.26
C ARG A 153 -25.08 10.65 -10.83
N GLY A 154 -24.09 10.89 -9.99
CA GLY A 154 -24.33 11.37 -8.62
C GLY A 154 -23.73 10.48 -7.54
N ARG A 155 -24.11 10.68 -6.27
CA ARG A 155 -23.61 9.92 -5.09
C ARG A 155 -23.97 8.44 -5.13
N GLY A 156 -25.10 8.06 -5.71
CA GLY A 156 -25.57 6.66 -5.86
C GLY A 156 -25.01 5.91 -7.08
N SER A 157 -24.03 6.46 -7.80
CA SER A 157 -23.46 5.78 -8.95
C SER A 157 -22.73 4.51 -8.55
N VAL A 158 -23.09 3.36 -9.17
CA VAL A 158 -22.46 2.03 -8.99
C VAL A 158 -20.93 2.07 -9.23
N ARG A 159 -20.46 3.03 -10.01
CA ARG A 159 -19.02 3.24 -10.27
C ARG A 159 -18.27 3.98 -9.17
N LYS A 160 -18.95 4.52 -8.16
CA LYS A 160 -18.34 5.28 -7.08
C LYS A 160 -18.20 4.42 -5.85
N GLN A 161 -16.98 4.07 -5.52
CA GLN A 161 -16.65 3.29 -4.33
C GLN A 161 -16.20 4.21 -3.20
N PRO A 162 -16.76 4.07 -2.00
CA PRO A 162 -16.38 4.88 -0.85
C PRO A 162 -15.01 4.47 -0.33
N VAL A 163 -14.17 5.45 -0.07
CA VAL A 163 -12.82 5.27 0.47
C VAL A 163 -12.63 6.20 1.66
N LEU A 164 -12.34 5.62 2.80
CA LEU A 164 -11.88 6.34 3.96
C LEU A 164 -10.45 6.82 3.75
N VAL A 165 -10.16 8.04 4.14
CA VAL A 165 -8.84 8.66 4.08
C VAL A 165 -8.48 9.24 5.44
N ALA A 166 -7.37 8.80 6.01
CA ALA A 166 -6.87 9.29 7.29
C ALA A 166 -5.40 9.72 7.13
N VAL A 167 -5.08 10.94 7.56
CA VAL A 167 -3.75 11.55 7.39
C VAL A 167 -3.27 12.13 8.70
N GLU A 168 -2.07 11.77 9.14
CA GLU A 168 -1.41 12.44 10.25
C GLU A 168 -1.03 13.87 9.88
N THR A 169 -1.24 14.78 10.81
CA THR A 169 -0.76 16.16 10.73
C THR A 169 0.40 16.35 11.67
N ILE A 170 1.59 16.62 11.13
CA ILE A 170 2.82 16.77 11.89
C ILE A 170 3.24 18.25 11.89
N ASN A 171 3.53 18.81 13.07
CA ASN A 171 4.07 20.15 13.19
C ASN A 171 5.47 20.21 12.56
N ARG A 172 5.74 21.24 11.78
CA ARG A 172 7.09 21.53 11.28
C ARG A 172 7.88 22.25 12.35
N SER A 173 9.02 21.72 12.74
CA SER A 173 10.08 22.52 13.30
C SER A 173 10.47 23.56 12.25
N GLN A 174 10.54 24.83 12.63
CA GLN A 174 10.72 26.00 11.77
C GLN A 174 11.76 25.80 10.68
N SER A 175 11.34 25.47 9.47
CA SER A 175 12.19 25.47 8.27
C SER A 175 11.88 26.72 7.45
N LYS A 176 12.87 27.57 7.28
CA LYS A 176 12.81 28.94 6.74
C LYS A 176 12.46 29.10 5.25
N LYS A 177 11.98 28.08 4.53
CA LYS A 177 11.81 28.17 3.06
C LYS A 177 10.45 27.66 2.60
N ARG A 178 9.44 28.54 2.58
CA ARG A 178 8.33 28.63 1.60
C ARG A 178 7.24 29.57 2.13
N LYS A 179 6.90 30.60 1.32
CA LYS A 179 6.05 31.71 1.74
C LYS A 179 4.52 31.52 1.69
N ASP A 180 3.97 30.39 1.22
CA ASP A 180 2.57 30.34 0.75
C ASP A 180 1.70 29.17 1.17
N LEU A 181 1.60 28.81 2.38
CA LEU A 181 0.55 27.96 2.97
C LEU A 181 0.64 28.15 4.47
N ASP A 182 -0.41 27.93 5.22
CA ASP A 182 -0.46 28.03 6.67
C ASP A 182 0.45 26.95 7.28
N LYS A 183 1.74 27.31 7.55
CA LYS A 183 2.91 26.50 7.21
C LYS A 183 3.61 25.90 8.40
N ASN A 184 2.89 25.80 9.49
CA ASN A 184 3.40 25.14 10.67
C ASN A 184 3.24 23.61 10.64
N THR A 185 2.52 23.07 9.64
CA THR A 185 2.24 21.63 9.57
C THR A 185 2.63 20.99 8.24
N ARG A 186 2.74 19.66 8.24
CA ARG A 186 2.88 18.81 7.05
C ARG A 186 2.10 17.52 7.21
N ALA A 187 1.69 16.89 6.10
CA ALA A 187 1.15 15.54 6.15
C ALA A 187 2.21 14.55 6.64
N GLY A 188 1.86 13.73 7.61
CA GLY A 188 2.61 12.59 8.09
C GLY A 188 2.27 11.31 7.32
N PHE A 189 1.93 10.23 8.05
CA PHE A 189 1.47 8.98 7.47
C PHE A 189 0.04 9.11 6.93
N LEU A 190 -0.21 8.40 5.83
CA LEU A 190 -1.49 8.32 5.14
C LEU A 190 -1.98 6.87 5.16
N ARG A 191 -3.27 6.69 5.45
CA ARG A 191 -3.98 5.43 5.26
C ARG A 191 -5.23 5.68 4.42
N MET A 192 -5.46 4.82 3.45
CA MET A 192 -6.68 4.82 2.63
C MET A 192 -7.30 3.43 2.68
N GLN A 193 -8.63 3.38 2.89
CA GLN A 193 -9.34 2.11 3.03
C GLN A 193 -10.63 2.13 2.22
N HIS A 194 -10.74 1.21 1.25
CA HIS A 194 -12.01 0.95 0.58
C HIS A 194 -13.03 0.41 1.59
N LEU A 195 -14.21 1.01 1.59
CA LEU A 195 -15.29 0.69 2.53
C LEU A 195 -16.43 -0.02 1.81
N PRO A 196 -17.11 -0.98 2.48
CA PRO A 196 -18.34 -1.56 1.96
C PRO A 196 -19.52 -0.58 2.03
N ASP A 197 -19.53 0.29 3.05
CA ASP A 197 -20.56 1.29 3.36
C ASP A 197 -19.99 2.43 4.20
N LEU A 198 -20.79 3.49 4.42
CA LEU A 198 -20.44 4.67 5.22
C LEU A 198 -21.19 4.69 6.57
N THR A 199 -21.35 3.54 7.20
CA THR A 199 -22.02 3.42 8.51
C THR A 199 -21.05 3.66 9.68
N GLY A 200 -21.59 4.10 10.82
CA GLY A 200 -20.80 4.25 12.05
C GLY A 200 -20.10 2.95 12.46
N LYS A 201 -20.76 1.78 12.28
CA LYS A 201 -20.14 0.46 12.55
C LYS A 201 -18.90 0.23 11.71
N THR A 202 -18.93 0.59 10.43
CA THR A 202 -17.79 0.47 9.52
C THR A 202 -16.67 1.42 9.93
N TYR A 203 -16.98 2.69 10.24
CA TYR A 203 -15.98 3.64 10.72
C TYR A 203 -15.34 3.22 12.05
N SER A 204 -16.13 2.74 13.03
CA SER A 204 -15.63 2.20 14.30
C SER A 204 -14.64 1.05 14.08
N LYS A 205 -14.97 0.10 13.20
CA LYS A 205 -14.07 -1.01 12.83
C LYS A 205 -12.75 -0.51 12.21
N GLN A 206 -12.82 0.47 11.33
CA GLN A 206 -11.62 1.03 10.70
C GLN A 206 -10.80 1.88 11.68
N ALA A 207 -11.43 2.68 12.54
CA ALA A 207 -10.73 3.44 13.57
C ALA A 207 -9.90 2.54 14.47
N LYS A 208 -10.46 1.45 14.98
CA LYS A 208 -9.75 0.44 15.80
C LYS A 208 -8.52 -0.14 15.07
N ARG A 209 -8.61 -0.30 13.75
CA ARG A 209 -7.54 -0.88 12.93
C ARG A 209 -6.45 0.12 12.59
N LEU A 210 -6.83 1.34 12.21
CA LEU A 210 -5.95 2.33 11.59
C LEU A 210 -5.37 3.33 12.59
N LEU A 211 -6.09 3.60 13.71
CA LEU A 211 -5.74 4.65 14.64
C LEU A 211 -5.14 4.08 15.92
N SER A 212 -4.19 4.82 16.49
CA SER A 212 -3.71 4.61 17.86
C SER A 212 -4.76 5.13 18.87
N LYS A 213 -4.80 4.53 20.05
CA LYS A 213 -5.61 5.06 21.16
C LYS A 213 -5.23 6.49 21.57
N ASN A 214 -4.01 6.91 21.26
CA ASN A 214 -3.48 8.25 21.57
C ASN A 214 -3.70 9.26 20.42
N ALA A 215 -4.51 8.92 19.42
CA ALA A 215 -4.78 9.81 18.32
C ALA A 215 -5.82 10.87 18.68
N PHE A 216 -5.59 12.12 18.24
CA PHE A 216 -6.57 13.22 18.22
C PHE A 216 -7.16 13.31 16.83
N VAL A 217 -8.43 13.01 16.67
CA VAL A 217 -9.04 12.89 15.34
C VAL A 217 -9.95 14.06 15.03
N PHE A 218 -9.70 14.70 13.89
CA PHE A 218 -10.50 15.77 13.34
C PHE A 218 -11.33 15.26 12.16
N THR A 219 -12.65 15.51 12.20
CA THR A 219 -13.58 15.12 11.12
C THR A 219 -14.47 16.30 10.73
N ASP A 220 -15.20 16.15 9.62
CA ASP A 220 -16.38 16.96 9.39
C ASP A 220 -17.52 16.58 10.37
N ALA A 221 -18.67 17.28 10.28
CA ALA A 221 -19.80 17.07 11.16
C ALA A 221 -20.74 15.90 10.74
N ASN A 222 -20.25 14.91 9.98
CA ASN A 222 -21.04 13.73 9.68
C ASN A 222 -21.29 12.90 10.96
N PRO A 223 -22.55 12.67 11.38
CA PRO A 223 -22.87 11.97 12.62
C PRO A 223 -22.31 10.54 12.70
N SER A 224 -22.09 9.89 11.55
CA SER A 224 -21.51 8.54 11.47
C SER A 224 -20.09 8.47 12.05
N TYR A 225 -19.35 9.58 12.07
CA TYR A 225 -18.01 9.64 12.65
C TYR A 225 -18.00 9.63 14.20
N ASN A 226 -19.13 9.89 14.87
CA ASN A 226 -19.20 9.80 16.33
C ASN A 226 -18.82 8.39 16.83
N ALA A 227 -18.99 7.36 16.00
CA ALA A 227 -18.59 5.98 16.30
C ALA A 227 -17.06 5.78 16.43
N ILE A 228 -16.24 6.78 16.10
CA ILE A 228 -14.78 6.74 16.23
C ILE A 228 -14.34 7.04 17.67
N ALA A 229 -15.09 7.87 18.39
CA ALA A 229 -14.70 8.40 19.69
C ALA A 229 -14.22 7.35 20.72
N PRO A 230 -14.82 6.13 20.82
CA PRO A 230 -14.33 5.11 21.77
C PRO A 230 -12.92 4.55 21.46
N HIS A 231 -12.36 4.83 20.30
CA HIS A 231 -11.12 4.22 19.82
C HIS A 231 -9.91 5.17 19.82
N VAL A 232 -10.12 6.43 20.18
CA VAL A 232 -9.10 7.49 20.12
C VAL A 232 -9.09 8.27 21.44
N SER A 233 -8.06 9.09 21.67
CA SER A 233 -7.98 9.92 22.87
C SER A 233 -8.98 11.06 22.84
N GLU A 234 -9.19 11.65 21.66
CA GLU A 234 -10.15 12.75 21.47
C GLU A 234 -10.67 12.74 20.04
N HIS A 235 -11.97 13.04 19.87
CA HIS A 235 -12.59 13.22 18.58
C HIS A 235 -13.26 14.60 18.52
N GLN A 236 -12.82 15.43 17.61
CA GLN A 236 -13.39 16.74 17.35
C GLN A 236 -14.06 16.75 15.97
N SER A 237 -15.36 16.97 15.94
CA SER A 237 -16.12 17.20 14.71
C SER A 237 -16.36 18.69 14.52
N LYS A 238 -16.10 19.20 13.31
CA LYS A 238 -16.31 20.61 12.98
C LYS A 238 -17.28 20.74 11.83
N LYS A 239 -18.41 21.43 12.06
CA LYS A 239 -19.30 21.79 10.96
C LYS A 239 -18.60 22.84 10.10
N VAL A 240 -18.31 22.50 8.87
CA VAL A 240 -17.61 23.35 7.92
C VAL A 240 -18.49 23.54 6.69
N GLU A 241 -18.62 24.79 6.23
CA GLU A 241 -19.26 25.05 4.96
C GLU A 241 -18.47 24.37 3.83
N PRO A 242 -19.14 23.84 2.77
CA PRO A 242 -18.47 23.15 1.68
C PRO A 242 -17.32 23.94 1.04
N LYS A 243 -17.46 25.28 0.98
CA LYS A 243 -16.43 26.19 0.46
C LYS A 243 -15.15 26.22 1.30
N ASN A 244 -15.24 25.89 2.58
CA ASN A 244 -14.15 25.93 3.55
C ASN A 244 -13.66 24.53 3.97
N ALA A 245 -14.24 23.45 3.46
CA ALA A 245 -13.89 22.08 3.81
C ALA A 245 -12.38 21.79 3.63
N SER A 246 -11.81 22.22 2.53
CA SER A 246 -10.37 22.08 2.24
C SER A 246 -9.46 22.89 3.17
N LYS A 247 -9.99 23.89 3.86
CA LYS A 247 -9.24 24.66 4.88
C LYS A 247 -9.29 23.99 6.24
N ALA A 248 -10.36 23.25 6.54
CA ALA A 248 -10.55 22.58 7.83
C ALA A 248 -9.75 21.28 7.92
N LEU A 249 -9.68 20.50 6.83
CA LEU A 249 -8.96 19.23 6.73
C LEU A 249 -8.01 19.24 5.51
N PRO A 250 -7.00 20.12 5.50
CA PRO A 250 -6.21 20.39 4.30
C PRO A 250 -5.42 19.17 3.80
N TRP A 251 -4.88 18.36 4.69
CA TRP A 251 -4.03 17.24 4.30
C TRP A 251 -4.81 16.06 3.73
N VAL A 252 -6.00 15.78 4.28
CA VAL A 252 -6.92 14.78 3.71
C VAL A 252 -7.34 15.19 2.31
N HIS A 253 -7.76 16.44 2.08
CA HIS A 253 -8.19 16.90 0.76
C HIS A 253 -7.03 16.92 -0.24
N ILE A 254 -5.80 17.26 0.17
CA ILE A 254 -4.61 17.16 -0.67
C ILE A 254 -4.32 15.70 -1.04
N ALA A 255 -4.39 14.78 -0.07
CA ALA A 255 -4.17 13.35 -0.30
C ALA A 255 -5.22 12.77 -1.28
N ILE A 256 -6.51 13.09 -1.09
CA ILE A 256 -7.61 12.68 -1.97
C ILE A 256 -7.37 13.20 -3.39
N SER A 257 -7.05 14.49 -3.54
CA SER A 257 -6.84 15.12 -4.85
C SER A 257 -5.64 14.50 -5.58
N ASN A 258 -4.55 14.22 -4.87
CA ASN A 258 -3.37 13.59 -5.44
C ASN A 258 -3.66 12.14 -5.86
N ALA A 259 -4.34 11.35 -5.02
CA ALA A 259 -4.72 9.98 -5.36
C ALA A 259 -5.64 9.95 -6.59
N LYS A 260 -6.67 10.80 -6.64
CA LYS A 260 -7.59 10.88 -7.78
C LYS A 260 -6.86 11.22 -9.08
N ARG A 261 -5.90 12.17 -9.04
CA ARG A 261 -5.07 12.50 -10.22
C ARG A 261 -4.24 11.33 -10.71
N VAL A 262 -3.62 10.57 -9.80
CA VAL A 262 -2.85 9.37 -10.16
C VAL A 262 -3.76 8.32 -10.79
N PHE A 263 -4.93 8.07 -10.19
CA PHE A 263 -5.86 7.05 -10.68
C PHE A 263 -6.45 7.41 -12.04
N LEU A 264 -6.88 8.65 -12.24
CA LEU A 264 -7.39 9.12 -13.53
C LEU A 264 -6.32 9.13 -14.62
N GLY A 265 -5.06 9.41 -14.27
CA GLY A 265 -3.97 9.51 -15.24
C GLY A 265 -3.38 8.17 -15.69
N VAL A 266 -3.55 7.10 -14.89
CA VAL A 266 -2.86 5.82 -15.14
C VAL A 266 -3.80 4.61 -15.15
N TYR A 267 -4.85 4.63 -14.32
CA TYR A 267 -5.70 3.46 -14.07
C TYR A 267 -7.13 3.68 -14.58
N HIS A 268 -7.29 3.76 -15.91
CA HIS A 268 -8.59 4.12 -16.55
C HIS A 268 -9.71 3.09 -16.28
N HIS A 269 -9.39 1.81 -16.05
CA HIS A 269 -10.34 0.73 -15.85
C HIS A 269 -10.04 -0.05 -14.57
N LEU A 270 -10.20 0.63 -13.44
CA LEU A 270 -10.00 0.01 -12.14
C LEU A 270 -11.25 -0.76 -11.71
N SER A 271 -11.09 -2.04 -11.33
CA SER A 271 -12.15 -2.82 -10.69
C SER A 271 -12.19 -2.56 -9.19
N ASP A 272 -13.37 -2.55 -8.59
CA ASP A 272 -13.61 -2.43 -7.15
C ASP A 272 -12.89 -3.53 -6.35
N LEU A 273 -12.80 -4.75 -6.90
CA LEU A 273 -12.07 -5.88 -6.28
C LEU A 273 -10.59 -5.57 -6.03
N TRP A 274 -10.00 -4.72 -6.85
CA TRP A 274 -8.57 -4.39 -6.77
C TRP A 274 -8.30 -2.98 -6.24
N LEU A 275 -9.35 -2.18 -6.00
CA LEU A 275 -9.21 -0.80 -5.56
C LEU A 275 -8.28 -0.68 -4.36
N GLN A 276 -8.46 -1.54 -3.32
CA GLN A 276 -7.63 -1.49 -2.12
C GLN A 276 -6.15 -1.66 -2.44
N SER A 277 -5.77 -2.58 -3.33
CA SER A 277 -4.35 -2.79 -3.65
C SER A 277 -3.70 -1.56 -4.31
N TYR A 278 -4.44 -0.83 -5.12
CA TYR A 278 -3.95 0.43 -5.73
C TYR A 278 -3.86 1.57 -4.70
N LEU A 279 -4.80 1.63 -3.75
CA LEU A 279 -4.74 2.56 -2.62
C LEU A 279 -3.49 2.28 -1.75
N GLU A 280 -3.16 1.00 -1.53
CA GLU A 280 -1.96 0.62 -0.77
C GLU A 280 -0.66 1.03 -1.47
N GLU A 281 -0.56 0.90 -2.80
CA GLU A 281 0.58 1.43 -3.56
C GLU A 281 0.70 2.94 -3.38
N PHE A 282 -0.41 3.68 -3.48
CA PHE A 282 -0.40 5.11 -3.29
C PHE A 282 0.03 5.51 -1.88
N CYS A 283 -0.54 4.88 -0.85
CA CYS A 283 -0.16 5.11 0.55
C CYS A 283 1.31 4.79 0.80
N TYR A 284 1.82 3.66 0.29
CA TYR A 284 3.21 3.25 0.44
C TYR A 284 4.18 4.30 -0.11
N LYS A 285 3.95 4.78 -1.33
CA LYS A 285 4.76 5.83 -1.96
C LYS A 285 4.66 7.16 -1.21
N PHE A 286 3.46 7.53 -0.78
CA PHE A 286 3.23 8.74 -0.01
C PHE A 286 3.95 8.72 1.33
N ASN A 287 3.87 7.63 2.06
CA ASN A 287 4.47 7.45 3.37
C ASN A 287 6.00 7.46 3.32
N ASN A 288 6.58 6.91 2.25
CA ASN A 288 8.02 6.84 2.05
C ASN A 288 8.62 8.00 1.23
N ARG A 289 7.83 9.08 0.94
CA ARG A 289 8.28 10.19 0.08
C ARG A 289 9.51 10.94 0.57
N PHE A 290 9.82 10.85 1.85
CA PHE A 290 11.01 11.44 2.48
C PHE A 290 12.12 10.43 2.73
N ASN A 291 11.84 9.12 2.66
CA ASN A 291 12.76 8.01 2.90
C ASN A 291 13.04 7.21 1.62
N ARG A 292 13.32 7.91 0.51
CA ARG A 292 13.50 7.29 -0.81
C ARG A 292 14.64 6.28 -0.88
N ASN A 293 15.64 6.40 -0.01
CA ASN A 293 16.76 5.47 0.02
C ASN A 293 16.40 4.09 0.59
N GLU A 294 15.36 4.01 1.41
CA GLU A 294 14.96 2.78 2.12
C GLU A 294 13.70 2.14 1.52
N ILE A 295 12.97 2.87 0.68
CA ILE A 295 11.68 2.41 0.14
C ILE A 295 11.80 1.07 -0.62
N VAL A 296 12.89 0.89 -1.38
CA VAL A 296 13.13 -0.34 -2.15
C VAL A 296 13.54 -1.49 -1.23
N SER A 297 14.52 -1.28 -0.34
CA SER A 297 15.02 -2.32 0.57
C SER A 297 13.95 -2.83 1.51
N GLN A 298 13.12 -1.94 2.05
CA GLN A 298 11.96 -2.32 2.87
C GLN A 298 10.98 -3.21 2.10
N LEU A 299 10.70 -2.87 0.84
CA LEU A 299 9.81 -3.66 -0.01
C LEU A 299 10.40 -5.02 -0.36
N LEU A 300 11.70 -5.08 -0.70
CA LEU A 300 12.41 -6.33 -0.98
C LEU A 300 12.39 -7.28 0.24
N LYS A 301 12.67 -6.75 1.42
CA LYS A 301 12.61 -7.50 2.69
C LYS A 301 11.19 -8.05 2.92
N THR A 302 10.17 -7.20 2.84
CA THR A 302 8.77 -7.60 3.04
C THR A 302 8.36 -8.67 2.02
N ALA A 303 8.75 -8.51 0.75
CA ALA A 303 8.45 -9.45 -0.31
C ALA A 303 9.10 -10.83 -0.10
N ALA A 304 10.29 -10.87 0.52
CA ALA A 304 11.00 -12.12 0.84
C ALA A 304 10.42 -12.86 2.05
N LEU A 305 9.79 -12.16 2.99
CA LEU A 305 9.36 -12.72 4.27
C LEU A 305 7.87 -13.03 4.33
N ASN A 306 7.03 -12.24 3.67
CA ASN A 306 5.60 -12.26 3.87
C ASN A 306 4.86 -13.17 2.88
N ARG A 307 3.92 -13.95 3.42
CA ARG A 307 2.95 -14.72 2.65
C ARG A 307 1.82 -13.81 2.17
N LEU A 308 1.41 -14.01 0.92
CA LEU A 308 0.06 -13.65 0.50
C LEU A 308 -0.89 -14.75 1.00
N TYR A 309 -1.88 -14.38 1.77
CA TYR A 309 -3.04 -15.20 2.08
C TYR A 309 -4.17 -14.82 1.11
#